data_ffc2603813d206c44e23a17381f34f58
#
_entry.id   ffc2603813d206c44e23a17381f34f58
#
_cell.length_a   1.000
_cell.length_b   1.000
_cell.length_c   1.000
_cell.angle_alpha   90.00
_cell.angle_beta   90.00
_cell.angle_gamma   90.00
#
_symmetry.space_group_name_H-M   'P 1'
#
loop_
_entity.id
_entity.type
_entity.pdbx_description
1 polymer ?
#
loop_
_entity_poly.entity_id
_entity_poly.type
_entity_poly.pdbx_seq_one_letter_code
_entity_poly.pdbx_strand_id
1 'polypeptide(L)'
;MSVLEGEEAWLGRTLLGGMPPAQLLWLGPQRQQVEPGTLGFTLHPEGTQLRLSVQGADPVRHGGTYQCVAQNALGNSSRRVLLEVLSE
;
A
#
# COMPACT_ATOMS: atom_id res chain seq x y z
N MET A 1 -0.24 6.23 -10.40
CA MET A 1 0.28 4.91 -10.80
C MET A 1 -0.80 4.18 -11.59
N SER A 2 -0.44 3.60 -12.71
CA SER A 2 -1.41 2.90 -13.58
C SER A 2 -0.90 1.51 -13.91
N VAL A 3 -1.81 0.54 -13.90
CA VAL A 3 -1.51 -0.83 -14.34
C VAL A 3 -2.67 -1.33 -15.18
N LEU A 4 -2.42 -2.35 -15.97
CA LEU A 4 -3.47 -3.00 -16.74
C LEU A 4 -4.18 -4.02 -15.85
N GLU A 5 -5.46 -4.22 -16.14
CA GLU A 5 -6.26 -5.21 -15.44
C GLU A 5 -5.59 -6.59 -15.55
N GLY A 6 -5.52 -7.29 -14.43
CA GLY A 6 -4.90 -8.60 -14.34
C GLY A 6 -3.40 -8.58 -14.06
N GLU A 7 -2.77 -7.43 -14.14
CA GLU A 7 -1.33 -7.32 -13.88
C GLU A 7 -1.04 -7.11 -12.39
N GLU A 8 0.23 -7.27 -12.03
CA GLU A 8 0.70 -7.01 -10.69
C GLU A 8 1.12 -5.55 -10.55
N ALA A 9 0.69 -4.91 -9.45
CA ALA A 9 1.07 -3.55 -9.13
C ALA A 9 1.85 -3.53 -7.82
N TRP A 10 2.94 -2.77 -7.80
CA TRP A 10 3.75 -2.58 -6.59
C TRP A 10 3.58 -1.16 -6.08
N LEU A 11 3.03 -1.04 -4.88
CA LEU A 11 2.81 0.24 -4.22
C LEU A 11 3.87 0.43 -3.14
N GLY A 12 5.14 0.37 -3.53
CA GLY A 12 6.25 0.43 -2.60
C GLY A 12 6.43 1.81 -2.01
N ARG A 13 6.83 1.88 -0.73
CA ARG A 13 7.11 3.14 -0.09
C ARG A 13 8.24 2.99 0.89
N THR A 14 9.26 3.80 0.74
CA THR A 14 10.35 3.86 1.70
C THR A 14 9.94 4.75 2.86
N LEU A 15 10.06 4.24 4.07
CA LEU A 15 9.91 5.06 5.24
C LEU A 15 11.11 5.99 5.34
N LEU A 16 10.85 7.27 5.40
CA LEU A 16 11.89 8.24 5.70
C LEU A 16 12.33 8.00 7.13
N GLY A 17 13.61 7.70 7.30
CA GLY A 17 14.15 7.25 8.56
C GLY A 17 13.72 8.09 9.73
N GLY A 18 13.11 7.48 10.70
CA GLY A 18 12.73 8.06 11.95
C GLY A 18 13.34 7.28 13.08
N MET A 19 13.74 7.95 14.11
CA MET A 19 14.14 7.35 15.37
C MET A 19 13.19 7.84 16.43
N PRO A 20 12.41 7.00 17.09
CA PRO A 20 12.38 5.52 17.01
C PRO A 20 11.75 5.00 15.74
N PRO A 21 11.95 3.70 15.45
CA PRO A 21 11.37 3.09 14.25
C PRO A 21 9.86 3.22 14.24
N ALA A 22 9.31 3.55 13.09
CA ALA A 22 7.88 3.67 12.93
C ALA A 22 7.23 2.32 12.65
N GLN A 23 5.98 2.19 13.05
CA GLN A 23 5.13 1.12 12.57
C GLN A 23 4.47 1.56 11.28
N LEU A 24 4.49 0.69 10.30
CA LEU A 24 3.91 0.97 8.98
C LEU A 24 2.66 0.14 8.79
N LEU A 25 1.64 0.78 8.20
CA LEU A 25 0.46 0.04 7.77
C LEU A 25 -0.05 0.63 6.46
N TRP A 26 -0.80 -0.18 5.75
CA TRP A 26 -1.42 0.23 4.50
C TRP A 26 -2.92 0.21 4.64
N LEU A 27 -3.58 1.23 4.11
CA LEU A 27 -5.03 1.28 3.97
C LEU A 27 -5.39 1.17 2.49
N GLY A 28 -6.39 0.37 2.21
CA GLY A 28 -6.86 0.16 0.85
C GLY A 28 -7.80 1.27 0.37
N PRO A 29 -8.34 1.11 -0.85
CA PRO A 29 -9.16 2.16 -1.46
C PRO A 29 -10.44 2.48 -0.70
N GLN A 30 -10.89 1.57 0.15
CA GLN A 30 -12.09 1.75 0.96
C GLN A 30 -11.74 2.02 2.42
N ARG A 31 -10.52 2.45 2.67
CA ARG A 31 -9.96 2.70 4.00
C ARG A 31 -9.91 1.47 4.90
N GLN A 32 -9.98 0.29 4.31
CA GLN A 32 -9.78 -0.94 5.06
C GLN A 32 -8.30 -1.17 5.29
N GLN A 33 -7.94 -1.65 6.47
CA GLN A 33 -6.56 -2.01 6.75
C GLN A 33 -6.17 -3.25 5.96
N VAL A 34 -5.07 -3.17 5.22
CA VAL A 34 -4.54 -4.30 4.49
C VAL A 34 -3.65 -5.12 5.43
N GLU A 35 -4.01 -6.37 5.65
CA GLU A 35 -3.27 -7.27 6.52
C GLU A 35 -2.62 -8.39 5.71
N PRO A 36 -1.57 -9.03 6.26
CA PRO A 36 -1.00 -10.22 5.61
C PRO A 36 -2.08 -11.27 5.41
N GLY A 37 -2.15 -11.83 4.20
CA GLY A 37 -3.18 -12.81 3.86
C GLY A 37 -4.48 -12.23 3.34
N THR A 38 -4.61 -10.91 3.26
CA THR A 38 -5.77 -10.29 2.60
C THR A 38 -5.78 -10.66 1.13
N LEU A 39 -6.91 -11.14 0.65
CA LEU A 39 -7.02 -11.63 -0.71
C LEU A 39 -6.72 -10.53 -1.73
N GLY A 40 -5.81 -10.83 -2.66
CA GLY A 40 -5.41 -9.91 -3.71
C GLY A 40 -4.30 -8.95 -3.31
N PHE A 41 -3.91 -8.92 -2.04
CA PHE A 41 -2.84 -8.05 -1.54
C PHE A 41 -1.74 -8.86 -0.90
N THR A 42 -0.51 -8.41 -1.07
CA THR A 42 0.64 -9.02 -0.41
C THR A 42 1.48 -7.93 0.22
N LEU A 43 1.81 -8.10 1.50
CA LEU A 43 2.70 -7.19 2.21
C LEU A 43 4.10 -7.77 2.25
N HIS A 44 5.09 -6.93 1.94
CA HIS A 44 6.49 -7.32 1.90
C HIS A 44 7.30 -6.43 2.84
N PRO A 45 7.47 -6.83 4.11
CA PRO A 45 8.29 -6.06 5.03
C PRO A 45 9.77 -6.23 4.68
N GLU A 46 10.46 -5.11 4.53
CA GLU A 46 11.90 -5.09 4.23
C GLU A 46 12.56 -3.99 5.06
N GLY A 47 13.17 -4.37 6.18
CA GLY A 47 13.84 -3.39 7.04
C GLY A 47 12.90 -2.27 7.50
N THR A 48 13.17 -1.05 7.06
CA THR A 48 12.33 0.11 7.38
C THR A 48 11.26 0.39 6.34
N GLN A 49 11.05 -0.53 5.40
CA GLN A 49 10.07 -0.39 4.33
C GLN A 49 8.97 -1.43 4.48
N LEU A 50 7.77 -1.04 4.13
CA LEU A 50 6.68 -1.99 3.96
C LEU A 50 6.11 -1.77 2.56
N ARG A 51 6.33 -2.76 1.71
CA ARG A 51 5.82 -2.71 0.34
C ARG A 51 4.49 -3.42 0.26
N LEU A 52 3.61 -2.85 -0.53
CA LEU A 52 2.32 -3.46 -0.84
C LEU A 52 2.31 -3.83 -2.32
N SER A 53 1.94 -5.06 -2.62
CA SER A 53 1.68 -5.46 -3.99
C SER A 53 0.23 -5.89 -4.15
N VAL A 54 -0.31 -5.63 -5.33
CA VAL A 54 -1.65 -6.05 -5.73
C VAL A 54 -1.48 -7.04 -6.85
N GLN A 55 -2.04 -8.24 -6.68
CA GLN A 55 -1.96 -9.29 -7.70
C GLN A 55 -3.30 -9.43 -8.38
N GLY A 56 -3.27 -9.57 -9.73
CA GLY A 56 -4.50 -9.66 -10.49
C GLY A 56 -5.34 -8.41 -10.36
N ALA A 57 -4.77 -7.25 -10.68
CA ALA A 57 -5.41 -5.97 -10.46
C ALA A 57 -6.80 -5.90 -11.09
N ASP A 58 -7.77 -5.41 -10.32
CA ASP A 58 -9.17 -5.31 -10.72
C ASP A 58 -9.62 -3.86 -10.57
N PRO A 59 -10.22 -3.26 -11.61
CA PRO A 59 -10.62 -1.85 -11.53
C PRO A 59 -11.62 -1.55 -10.42
N VAL A 60 -12.47 -2.49 -10.10
CA VAL A 60 -13.50 -2.30 -9.07
C VAL A 60 -12.95 -2.51 -7.68
N ARG A 61 -12.14 -3.56 -7.50
CA ARG A 61 -11.64 -3.95 -6.18
C ARG A 61 -10.37 -3.23 -5.77
N HIS A 62 -9.50 -2.96 -6.72
CA HIS A 62 -8.15 -2.48 -6.42
C HIS A 62 -7.91 -1.05 -6.85
N GLY A 63 -8.72 -0.50 -7.74
CA GLY A 63 -8.57 0.89 -8.16
C GLY A 63 -8.97 1.86 -7.06
N GLY A 64 -8.22 2.93 -6.89
CA GLY A 64 -8.53 3.96 -5.92
C GLY A 64 -7.31 4.47 -5.19
N THR A 65 -7.54 5.22 -4.12
CA THR A 65 -6.48 5.84 -3.34
C THR A 65 -6.09 4.95 -2.17
N TYR A 66 -4.82 4.57 -2.15
CA TYR A 66 -4.21 3.84 -1.04
C TYR A 66 -3.50 4.82 -0.12
N GLN A 67 -3.40 4.46 1.14
CA GLN A 67 -2.73 5.30 2.12
C GLN A 67 -1.75 4.46 2.91
N CYS A 68 -0.49 4.92 2.94
CA CYS A 68 0.53 4.33 3.79
C CYS A 68 0.66 5.21 5.03
N VAL A 69 0.50 4.62 6.20
CA VAL A 69 0.56 5.34 7.47
C VAL A 69 1.78 4.88 8.25
N ALA A 70 2.57 5.83 8.69
CA ALA A 70 3.73 5.58 9.55
C ALA A 70 3.46 6.18 10.92
N GLN A 71 3.60 5.39 11.97
CA GLN A 71 3.35 5.83 13.35
C GLN A 71 4.54 5.52 14.22
N ASN A 72 4.94 6.49 15.05
CA ASN A 72 5.95 6.27 16.07
C ASN A 72 5.59 7.09 17.31
N ALA A 73 6.45 7.06 18.33
CA ALA A 73 6.21 7.76 19.60
C ALA A 73 6.15 9.29 19.46
N LEU A 74 6.71 9.83 18.38
CA LEU A 74 6.73 11.27 18.14
C LEU A 74 5.55 11.77 17.31
N GLY A 75 4.74 10.87 16.76
CA GLY A 75 3.60 11.25 15.96
C GLY A 75 3.36 10.27 14.83
N ASN A 76 2.56 10.71 13.86
CA ASN A 76 2.28 9.90 12.69
C ASN A 76 2.37 10.74 11.42
N SER A 77 2.57 10.06 10.31
CA SER A 77 2.51 10.68 8.99
C SER A 77 1.89 9.69 8.02
N SER A 78 1.31 10.23 6.96
CA SER A 78 0.69 9.38 5.96
C SER A 78 0.95 9.92 4.56
N ARG A 79 0.93 9.01 3.59
CA ARG A 79 1.01 9.37 2.18
C ARG A 79 -0.01 8.60 1.39
N ARG A 80 -0.52 9.23 0.37
CA ARG A 80 -1.53 8.65 -0.50
C ARG A 80 -0.91 8.25 -1.82
N VAL A 81 -1.35 7.12 -2.34
CA VAL A 81 -0.95 6.62 -3.65
C VAL A 81 -2.21 6.29 -4.41
N LEU A 82 -2.40 6.91 -5.56
CA LEU A 82 -3.53 6.60 -6.42
C LEU A 82 -3.15 5.46 -7.36
N LEU A 83 -3.94 4.42 -7.35
CA LEU A 83 -3.79 3.30 -8.29
C LEU A 83 -4.93 3.33 -9.30
N GLU A 84 -4.57 3.43 -10.56
CA GLU A 84 -5.52 3.32 -11.67
C GLU A 84 -5.34 1.96 -12.31
N VAL A 85 -6.42 1.21 -12.40
CA VAL A 85 -6.42 -0.07 -13.10
C VAL A 85 -7.15 0.12 -14.40
N LEU A 86 -6.44 -0.07 -15.50
CA LEU A 86 -6.94 0.19 -16.83
C LEU A 86 -7.43 -1.12 -17.45
N SER A 87 -8.62 -1.06 -18.02
CA SER A 87 -9.19 -2.18 -18.77
C SER A 87 -8.91 -1.99 -20.25
N GLU A 88 -8.60 -3.08 -20.94
CA GLU A 88 -8.46 -3.04 -22.40
C GLU A 88 -9.81 -3.01 -23.08
#